data_1b390a1472029c1e9b33dba5476c5dae
#
_entry.id   1b390a1472029c1e9b33dba5476c5dae
#
_cell.length_a   1.000
_cell.length_b   1.000
_cell.length_c   1.000
_cell.angle_alpha   90.00
_cell.angle_beta   90.00
_cell.angle_gamma   90.00
#
_symmetry.space_group_name_H-M   'P 1'
#
loop_
_entity.id
_entity.type
_entity.pdbx_description
1 polymer ?
#
loop_
_entity_poly.entity_id
_entity_poly.type
_entity_poly.pdbx_seq_one_letter_code
_entity_poly.pdbx_strand_id
1 'polypeptide(L)'
;MIKKILLAILLLPTLLYAQINTERVMTIARNALYFEDYVLSIQYFNQVINAKPYLYEPYFFRALAKINLDDFQGAEMDCDLAIQRNPFVVGAYQIRGLARIRQDKFDGAIEDYKTALKYDPENVVLWHNLSLCHMQKEDFSSAKEDLGKLLAIAPRYTRAYLMRGEVNLKQNDTIQALKDFDTAIDMDRYDPDSWAARAIVRLQQADYKEAESDLDQAIHLSVRNSGNYINRALARFHQNNLRGAMSDYDLALDIDPNNFVGHYNR
;
A
#
# COMPACT_ATOMS: atom_id res chain seq x y z
N MET A 1 40.43 -39.00 50.11
CA MET A 1 40.60 -38.47 48.73
C MET A 1 39.47 -38.85 47.77
N ILE A 2 38.60 -39.76 48.12
CA ILE A 2 37.51 -40.30 47.24
C ILE A 2 36.23 -39.44 47.23
N LYS A 3 36.01 -38.59 48.25
CA LYS A 3 34.81 -37.75 48.36
C LYS A 3 34.78 -36.49 47.49
N LYS A 4 35.88 -36.08 46.89
CA LYS A 4 35.97 -34.90 46.05
C LYS A 4 35.76 -35.18 44.56
N ILE A 5 35.83 -36.44 44.12
CA ILE A 5 35.68 -36.82 42.71
C ILE A 5 34.18 -37.05 42.36
N LEU A 6 33.34 -37.37 43.35
CA LEU A 6 31.92 -37.61 43.11
C LEU A 6 31.11 -36.32 42.88
N LEU A 7 31.61 -35.18 43.26
CA LEU A 7 30.89 -33.90 43.08
C LEU A 7 31.06 -33.27 41.69
N ALA A 8 32.10 -33.69 40.96
CA ALA A 8 32.39 -33.21 39.61
C ALA A 8 31.60 -33.88 38.51
N ILE A 9 31.03 -35.09 38.80
CA ILE A 9 30.28 -35.87 37.80
C ILE A 9 28.77 -35.54 37.81
N LEU A 10 28.27 -34.84 38.86
CA LEU A 10 26.86 -34.48 39.00
C LEU A 10 26.49 -33.12 38.33
N LEU A 11 27.45 -32.44 37.76
CA LEU A 11 27.24 -31.14 37.10
C LEU A 11 27.27 -31.20 35.57
N LEU A 12 27.35 -32.37 34.97
CA LEU A 12 27.49 -32.56 33.51
C LEU A 12 26.29 -33.07 32.73
N PRO A 13 25.07 -33.25 33.26
CA PRO A 13 23.96 -33.65 32.43
C PRO A 13 23.00 -32.52 32.00
N THR A 14 23.35 -31.27 32.13
CA THR A 14 22.35 -30.19 31.85
C THR A 14 22.62 -29.36 30.60
N LEU A 15 23.54 -29.74 29.72
CA LEU A 15 23.91 -28.96 28.51
C LEU A 15 23.80 -29.71 27.19
N LEU A 16 23.08 -30.82 27.15
CA LEU A 16 22.59 -31.36 25.89
C LEU A 16 21.17 -30.83 25.61
N TYR A 17 20.96 -29.54 25.68
CA TYR A 17 19.92 -28.93 24.87
C TYR A 17 20.31 -29.23 23.44
N ALA A 18 19.50 -30.07 22.75
CA ALA A 18 19.66 -30.29 21.34
C ALA A 18 19.78 -28.92 20.67
N GLN A 19 20.98 -28.58 20.21
CA GLN A 19 21.26 -27.29 19.60
C GLN A 19 20.33 -27.19 18.39
N ILE A 20 19.28 -26.36 18.52
CA ILE A 20 18.30 -26.20 17.46
C ILE A 20 19.06 -25.82 16.21
N ASN A 21 18.91 -26.58 15.15
CA ASN A 21 19.45 -26.22 13.85
C ASN A 21 18.68 -25.00 13.32
N THR A 22 19.15 -23.82 13.72
CA THR A 22 18.48 -22.55 13.43
C THR A 22 18.35 -22.27 11.94
N GLU A 23 19.26 -22.80 11.09
CA GLU A 23 19.17 -22.66 9.63
C GLU A 23 17.99 -23.46 9.07
N ARG A 24 17.82 -24.70 9.54
CA ARG A 24 16.67 -25.52 9.16
C ARG A 24 15.35 -24.90 9.63
N VAL A 25 15.31 -24.41 10.87
CA VAL A 25 14.10 -23.75 11.43
C VAL A 25 13.79 -22.48 10.65
N MET A 26 14.80 -21.67 10.31
CA MET A 26 14.66 -20.49 9.48
C MET A 26 14.10 -20.81 8.09
N THR A 27 14.57 -21.90 7.48
CA THR A 27 14.05 -22.36 6.18
C THR A 27 12.57 -22.78 6.29
N ILE A 28 12.18 -23.53 7.34
CA ILE A 28 10.80 -23.89 7.57
C ILE A 28 9.92 -22.64 7.78
N ALA A 29 10.40 -21.69 8.58
CA ALA A 29 9.69 -20.43 8.83
C ALA A 29 9.46 -19.62 7.54
N ARG A 30 10.48 -19.51 6.67
CA ARG A 30 10.35 -18.84 5.37
C ARG A 30 9.40 -19.57 4.42
N ASN A 31 9.42 -20.90 4.41
CA ASN A 31 8.50 -21.69 3.62
C ASN A 31 7.05 -21.49 4.09
N ALA A 32 6.82 -21.52 5.41
CA ALA A 32 5.50 -21.23 5.97
C ALA A 32 5.02 -19.83 5.57
N LEU A 33 5.91 -18.81 5.62
CA LEU A 33 5.61 -17.46 5.16
C LEU A 33 5.25 -17.42 3.66
N TYR A 34 6.02 -18.14 2.83
CA TYR A 34 5.79 -18.19 1.38
C TYR A 34 4.44 -18.86 1.03
N PHE A 35 4.03 -19.88 1.80
CA PHE A 35 2.74 -20.55 1.65
C PHE A 35 1.61 -19.85 2.46
N GLU A 36 1.84 -18.64 2.92
CA GLU A 36 0.85 -17.80 3.63
C GLU A 36 0.39 -18.38 4.99
N ASP A 37 1.08 -19.38 5.54
CA ASP A 37 0.86 -19.84 6.91
C ASP A 37 1.61 -18.92 7.89
N TYR A 38 1.07 -17.71 8.04
CA TYR A 38 1.69 -16.65 8.83
C TYR A 38 1.83 -17.02 10.31
N VAL A 39 0.85 -17.72 10.88
CA VAL A 39 0.86 -18.14 12.29
C VAL A 39 2.01 -19.12 12.53
N LEU A 40 2.12 -20.15 11.71
CA LEU A 40 3.20 -21.14 11.80
C LEU A 40 4.57 -20.48 11.57
N SER A 41 4.65 -19.60 10.58
CA SER A 41 5.84 -18.83 10.28
C SER A 41 6.34 -18.05 11.51
N ILE A 42 5.45 -17.33 12.20
CA ILE A 42 5.76 -16.57 13.43
C ILE A 42 6.27 -17.52 14.53
N GLN A 43 5.65 -18.70 14.71
CA GLN A 43 6.10 -19.66 15.72
C GLN A 43 7.54 -20.13 15.46
N TYR A 44 7.90 -20.41 14.22
CA TYR A 44 9.27 -20.81 13.89
C TYR A 44 10.27 -19.64 13.95
N PHE A 45 9.89 -18.42 13.54
CA PHE A 45 10.76 -17.26 13.76
C PHE A 45 11.00 -16.99 15.25
N ASN A 46 10.00 -17.21 16.12
CA ASN A 46 10.18 -17.11 17.57
C ASN A 46 11.25 -18.10 18.08
N GLN A 47 11.27 -19.35 17.56
CA GLN A 47 12.29 -20.33 17.92
C GLN A 47 13.69 -19.87 17.50
N VAL A 48 13.84 -19.29 16.29
CA VAL A 48 15.12 -18.75 15.83
C VAL A 48 15.56 -17.56 16.67
N ILE A 49 14.64 -16.64 16.99
CA ILE A 49 14.91 -15.47 17.83
C ILE A 49 15.36 -15.88 19.23
N ASN A 50 14.71 -16.87 19.84
CA ASN A 50 15.08 -17.37 21.15
C ASN A 50 16.47 -18.00 21.16
N ALA A 51 16.86 -18.68 20.08
CA ALA A 51 18.17 -19.31 19.96
C ALA A 51 19.29 -18.30 19.55
N LYS A 52 18.95 -17.35 18.66
CA LYS A 52 19.91 -16.37 18.10
C LYS A 52 19.28 -14.97 18.04
N PRO A 53 19.11 -14.28 19.18
CA PRO A 53 18.42 -12.98 19.24
C PRO A 53 19.17 -11.82 18.58
N TYR A 54 20.42 -12.04 18.16
CA TYR A 54 21.28 -11.05 17.51
C TYR A 54 21.09 -11.00 15.98
N LEU A 55 20.43 -11.99 15.37
CA LEU A 55 20.12 -11.99 13.93
C LEU A 55 19.00 -10.99 13.65
N TYR A 56 19.10 -10.24 12.54
CA TYR A 56 18.07 -9.32 12.11
C TYR A 56 16.97 -10.01 11.30
N GLU A 57 17.32 -11.02 10.51
CA GLU A 57 16.44 -11.67 9.54
C GLU A 57 15.17 -12.24 10.16
N PRO A 58 15.20 -12.97 11.29
CA PRO A 58 13.97 -13.55 11.83
C PRO A 58 13.00 -12.47 12.33
N TYR A 59 13.48 -11.32 12.80
CA TYR A 59 12.62 -10.19 13.14
C TYR A 59 12.00 -9.57 11.89
N PHE A 60 12.81 -9.35 10.85
CA PHE A 60 12.33 -8.81 9.58
C PHE A 60 11.24 -9.69 8.96
N PHE A 61 11.47 -11.00 8.85
CA PHE A 61 10.47 -11.91 8.28
C PHE A 61 9.26 -12.10 9.18
N ARG A 62 9.42 -12.03 10.50
CA ARG A 62 8.30 -12.05 11.44
C ARG A 62 7.43 -10.79 11.32
N ALA A 63 8.04 -9.62 11.12
CA ALA A 63 7.33 -8.39 10.81
C ALA A 63 6.48 -8.53 9.54
N LEU A 64 7.04 -9.14 8.50
CA LEU A 64 6.31 -9.39 7.25
C LEU A 64 5.13 -10.34 7.46
N ALA A 65 5.26 -11.38 8.28
CA ALA A 65 4.14 -12.24 8.65
C ALA A 65 3.06 -11.49 9.43
N LYS A 66 3.46 -10.63 10.37
CA LYS A 66 2.54 -9.82 11.19
C LYS A 66 1.75 -8.79 10.38
N ILE A 67 2.37 -8.15 9.39
CA ILE A 67 1.67 -7.24 8.45
C ILE A 67 0.48 -7.95 7.79
N ASN A 68 0.68 -9.19 7.36
CA ASN A 68 -0.37 -9.97 6.70
C ASN A 68 -1.47 -10.46 7.66
N LEU A 69 -1.23 -10.39 8.97
CA LEU A 69 -2.22 -10.67 10.02
C LEU A 69 -2.78 -9.38 10.64
N ASP A 70 -2.55 -8.22 10.02
CA ASP A 70 -2.96 -6.89 10.50
C ASP A 70 -2.40 -6.51 11.89
N ASP A 71 -1.35 -7.22 12.39
CA ASP A 71 -0.60 -6.85 13.60
C ASP A 71 0.43 -5.76 13.25
N PHE A 72 -0.04 -4.56 12.94
CA PHE A 72 0.81 -3.45 12.52
C PHE A 72 1.73 -2.96 13.62
N GLN A 73 1.27 -2.96 14.87
CA GLN A 73 2.11 -2.57 16.01
C GLN A 73 3.23 -3.57 16.26
N GLY A 74 2.92 -4.87 16.24
CA GLY A 74 3.92 -5.90 16.39
C GLY A 74 4.91 -5.96 15.23
N ALA A 75 4.46 -5.62 14.01
CA ALA A 75 5.34 -5.51 12.84
C ALA A 75 6.30 -4.32 12.96
N GLU A 76 5.83 -3.15 13.42
CA GLU A 76 6.66 -1.97 13.68
C GLU A 76 7.77 -2.29 14.71
N MET A 77 7.40 -2.93 15.83
CA MET A 77 8.37 -3.35 16.87
C MET A 77 9.43 -4.32 16.34
N ASP A 78 9.03 -5.29 15.53
CA ASP A 78 9.96 -6.25 14.94
C ASP A 78 10.90 -5.59 13.92
N CYS A 79 10.40 -4.64 13.13
CA CYS A 79 11.23 -3.84 12.24
C CYS A 79 12.24 -2.98 13.02
N ASP A 80 11.84 -2.37 14.14
CA ASP A 80 12.77 -1.64 15.03
C ASP A 80 13.92 -2.53 15.49
N LEU A 81 13.59 -3.76 15.91
CA LEU A 81 14.59 -4.74 16.33
C LEU A 81 15.47 -5.22 15.18
N ALA A 82 14.94 -5.36 13.98
CA ALA A 82 15.71 -5.71 12.78
C ALA A 82 16.68 -4.58 12.39
N ILE A 83 16.20 -3.34 12.34
CA ILE A 83 16.99 -2.15 12.00
C ILE A 83 18.09 -1.89 13.04
N GLN A 84 17.78 -2.08 14.33
CA GLN A 84 18.80 -1.94 15.39
C GLN A 84 19.98 -2.92 15.18
N ARG A 85 19.72 -4.10 14.64
CA ARG A 85 20.75 -5.13 14.39
C ARG A 85 21.45 -4.93 13.06
N ASN A 86 20.74 -4.49 12.07
CA ASN A 86 21.28 -4.17 10.74
C ASN A 86 20.55 -2.95 10.15
N PRO A 87 21.14 -1.75 10.23
CA PRO A 87 20.51 -0.51 9.74
C PRO A 87 20.47 -0.38 8.22
N PHE A 88 21.06 -1.34 7.47
CA PHE A 88 21.12 -1.29 6.00
C PHE A 88 20.03 -2.13 5.33
N VAL A 89 19.09 -2.70 6.09
CA VAL A 89 18.00 -3.53 5.57
C VAL A 89 16.87 -2.63 5.04
N VAL A 90 16.92 -2.31 3.75
CA VAL A 90 15.91 -1.49 3.04
C VAL A 90 14.49 -2.01 3.29
N GLY A 91 14.28 -3.32 3.18
CA GLY A 91 12.98 -3.95 3.41
C GLY A 91 12.41 -3.73 4.82
N ALA A 92 13.26 -3.61 5.85
CA ALA A 92 12.77 -3.35 7.21
C ALA A 92 12.18 -1.93 7.35
N TYR A 93 12.79 -0.93 6.74
CA TYR A 93 12.23 0.42 6.66
C TYR A 93 10.93 0.42 5.83
N GLN A 94 10.90 -0.31 4.70
CA GLN A 94 9.71 -0.42 3.87
C GLN A 94 8.52 -1.01 4.64
N ILE A 95 8.73 -2.12 5.37
CA ILE A 95 7.67 -2.78 6.16
C ILE A 95 7.27 -1.91 7.35
N ARG A 96 8.23 -1.25 8.02
CA ARG A 96 7.90 -0.34 9.13
C ARG A 96 7.10 0.86 8.64
N GLY A 97 7.48 1.45 7.51
CA GLY A 97 6.72 2.52 6.86
C GLY A 97 5.30 2.09 6.52
N LEU A 98 5.12 0.89 5.95
CA LEU A 98 3.79 0.34 5.68
C LEU A 98 2.99 0.13 6.96
N ALA A 99 3.59 -0.45 8.01
CA ALA A 99 2.95 -0.62 9.31
C ALA A 99 2.51 0.72 9.92
N ARG A 100 3.32 1.77 9.74
CA ARG A 100 3.03 3.13 10.20
C ARG A 100 1.89 3.78 9.42
N ILE A 101 1.83 3.60 8.10
CA ILE A 101 0.69 4.07 7.28
C ILE A 101 -0.62 3.47 7.80
N ARG A 102 -0.64 2.15 8.08
CA ARG A 102 -1.82 1.47 8.61
C ARG A 102 -2.24 1.92 10.02
N GLN A 103 -1.38 2.69 10.69
CA GLN A 103 -1.61 3.29 12.00
C GLN A 103 -1.75 4.82 11.91
N ASP A 104 -1.93 5.40 10.71
CA ASP A 104 -2.00 6.84 10.43
C ASP A 104 -0.76 7.64 10.90
N LYS A 105 0.38 6.96 11.08
CA LYS A 105 1.66 7.57 11.49
C LYS A 105 2.46 8.02 10.26
N PHE A 106 1.90 8.92 9.45
CA PHE A 106 2.47 9.29 8.15
C PHE A 106 3.86 9.92 8.24
N ASP A 107 4.15 10.74 9.25
CA ASP A 107 5.47 11.37 9.40
C ASP A 107 6.57 10.32 9.59
N GLY A 108 6.35 9.34 10.46
CA GLY A 108 7.29 8.25 10.67
C GLY A 108 7.45 7.36 9.43
N ALA A 109 6.39 7.15 8.64
CA ALA A 109 6.47 6.43 7.38
C ALA A 109 7.31 7.18 6.33
N ILE A 110 7.15 8.50 6.23
CA ILE A 110 7.95 9.37 5.35
C ILE A 110 9.44 9.28 5.70
N GLU A 111 9.80 9.32 7.00
CA GLU A 111 11.19 9.18 7.44
C GLU A 111 11.77 7.81 7.05
N ASP A 112 10.99 6.75 7.20
CA ASP A 112 11.38 5.39 6.83
C ASP A 112 11.63 5.27 5.33
N TYR A 113 10.70 5.73 4.49
CA TYR A 113 10.86 5.66 3.04
C TYR A 113 12.00 6.55 2.55
N LYS A 114 12.17 7.75 3.10
CA LYS A 114 13.34 8.59 2.79
C LYS A 114 14.66 7.94 3.19
N THR A 115 14.68 7.21 4.32
CA THR A 115 15.86 6.48 4.75
C THR A 115 16.14 5.28 3.84
N ALA A 116 15.11 4.52 3.49
CA ALA A 116 15.23 3.39 2.55
C ALA A 116 15.75 3.85 1.18
N LEU A 117 15.26 4.99 0.67
CA LEU A 117 15.66 5.56 -0.61
C LEU A 117 17.13 6.07 -0.65
N LYS A 118 17.78 6.30 0.51
CA LYS A 118 19.22 6.58 0.54
C LYS A 118 20.05 5.35 0.14
N TYR A 119 19.53 4.14 0.40
CA TYR A 119 20.19 2.87 0.09
C TYR A 119 19.73 2.26 -1.24
N ASP A 120 18.49 2.53 -1.65
CA ASP A 120 17.89 2.04 -2.88
C ASP A 120 17.09 3.15 -3.57
N PRO A 121 17.80 4.12 -4.23
CA PRO A 121 17.18 5.32 -4.80
C PRO A 121 16.30 5.06 -6.03
N GLU A 122 16.43 3.90 -6.67
CA GLU A 122 15.66 3.52 -7.85
C GLU A 122 14.44 2.64 -7.52
N ASN A 123 14.14 2.44 -6.24
CA ASN A 123 13.03 1.59 -5.82
C ASN A 123 11.68 2.27 -6.06
N VAL A 124 11.00 1.80 -7.09
CA VAL A 124 9.67 2.30 -7.51
C VAL A 124 8.62 2.21 -6.39
N VAL A 125 8.66 1.12 -5.60
CA VAL A 125 7.68 0.91 -4.51
C VAL A 125 7.88 1.92 -3.38
N LEU A 126 9.12 2.27 -3.07
CA LEU A 126 9.43 3.27 -2.04
C LEU A 126 8.95 4.67 -2.47
N TRP A 127 9.22 5.08 -3.72
CA TRP A 127 8.72 6.35 -4.26
C TRP A 127 7.20 6.40 -4.31
N HIS A 128 6.54 5.29 -4.71
CA HIS A 128 5.09 5.18 -4.71
C HIS A 128 4.51 5.40 -3.30
N ASN A 129 5.02 4.68 -2.30
CA ASN A 129 4.52 4.77 -0.94
C ASN A 129 4.84 6.13 -0.28
N LEU A 130 5.99 6.72 -0.59
CA LEU A 130 6.35 8.06 -0.13
C LEU A 130 5.39 9.11 -0.69
N SER A 131 5.09 9.04 -2.00
CA SER A 131 4.11 9.96 -2.62
C SER A 131 2.71 9.82 -2.02
N LEU A 132 2.27 8.58 -1.73
CA LEU A 132 1.00 8.33 -1.02
C LEU A 132 0.98 8.99 0.37
N CYS A 133 2.08 8.89 1.13
CA CYS A 133 2.17 9.54 2.44
C CYS A 133 2.05 11.08 2.32
N HIS A 134 2.74 11.69 1.35
CA HIS A 134 2.63 13.12 1.12
C HIS A 134 1.23 13.52 0.65
N MET A 135 0.55 12.72 -0.20
CA MET A 135 -0.84 12.95 -0.60
C MET A 135 -1.80 12.90 0.59
N GLN A 136 -1.65 11.92 1.49
CA GLN A 136 -2.47 11.81 2.71
C GLN A 136 -2.27 12.99 3.67
N LYS A 137 -1.09 13.58 3.67
CA LYS A 137 -0.78 14.80 4.44
C LYS A 137 -1.15 16.09 3.70
N GLU A 138 -1.75 15.98 2.52
CA GLU A 138 -2.07 17.12 1.64
C GLU A 138 -0.82 17.95 1.25
N ASP A 139 0.39 17.38 1.40
CA ASP A 139 1.62 17.99 0.87
C ASP A 139 1.76 17.65 -0.62
N PHE A 140 0.91 18.30 -1.41
CA PHE A 140 0.82 18.04 -2.85
C PHE A 140 2.08 18.40 -3.61
N SER A 141 2.87 19.36 -3.09
CA SER A 141 4.14 19.75 -3.71
C SER A 141 5.17 18.62 -3.62
N SER A 142 5.36 18.04 -2.42
CA SER A 142 6.26 16.90 -2.22
C SER A 142 5.76 15.67 -2.95
N ALA A 143 4.44 15.39 -2.93
CA ALA A 143 3.85 14.27 -3.66
C ALA A 143 4.13 14.36 -5.18
N LYS A 144 3.98 15.55 -5.77
CA LYS A 144 4.27 15.78 -7.20
C LYS A 144 5.75 15.57 -7.54
N GLU A 145 6.66 16.01 -6.67
CA GLU A 145 8.10 15.78 -6.82
C GLU A 145 8.44 14.28 -6.78
N ASP A 146 7.92 13.56 -5.80
CA ASP A 146 8.15 12.12 -5.65
C ASP A 146 7.63 11.32 -6.84
N LEU A 147 6.41 11.64 -7.31
CA LEU A 147 5.83 11.05 -8.51
C LEU A 147 6.65 11.38 -9.77
N GLY A 148 7.22 12.57 -9.83
CA GLY A 148 8.16 12.94 -10.90
C GLY A 148 9.41 12.06 -10.91
N LYS A 149 10.00 11.80 -9.73
CA LYS A 149 11.15 10.90 -9.58
C LYS A 149 10.78 9.46 -9.93
N LEU A 150 9.62 8.97 -9.45
CA LEU A 150 9.10 7.67 -9.80
C LEU A 150 8.97 7.49 -11.31
N LEU A 151 8.36 8.46 -12.00
CA LEU A 151 8.15 8.41 -13.45
C LEU A 151 9.44 8.56 -14.26
N ALA A 152 10.47 9.22 -13.71
CA ALA A 152 11.79 9.24 -14.32
C ALA A 152 12.46 7.85 -14.31
N ILE A 153 12.24 7.07 -13.24
CA ILE A 153 12.76 5.70 -13.10
C ILE A 153 11.89 4.69 -13.87
N ALA A 154 10.58 4.82 -13.75
CA ALA A 154 9.60 3.91 -14.33
C ALA A 154 8.56 4.66 -15.18
N PRO A 155 8.91 5.08 -16.41
CA PRO A 155 8.02 5.88 -17.26
C PRO A 155 6.73 5.16 -17.69
N ARG A 156 6.65 3.84 -17.50
CA ARG A 156 5.47 3.02 -17.84
C ARG A 156 4.64 2.64 -16.61
N TYR A 157 4.88 3.24 -15.46
CA TYR A 157 4.11 2.98 -14.26
C TYR A 157 2.81 3.80 -14.28
N THR A 158 1.77 3.26 -14.90
CA THR A 158 0.47 3.92 -15.16
C THR A 158 -0.14 4.56 -13.92
N ARG A 159 -0.09 3.86 -12.78
CA ARG A 159 -0.65 4.35 -11.52
C ARG A 159 -0.05 5.69 -11.07
N ALA A 160 1.23 5.96 -11.37
CA ALA A 160 1.85 7.22 -11.00
C ALA A 160 1.33 8.42 -11.82
N TYR A 161 0.94 8.20 -13.09
CA TYR A 161 0.26 9.24 -13.86
C TYR A 161 -1.11 9.57 -13.26
N LEU A 162 -1.89 8.53 -12.92
CA LEU A 162 -3.18 8.74 -12.25
C LEU A 162 -3.00 9.55 -10.96
N MET A 163 -2.10 9.13 -10.08
CA MET A 163 -1.81 9.83 -8.82
C MET A 163 -1.32 11.27 -9.04
N ARG A 164 -0.45 11.50 -10.04
CA ARG A 164 0.04 12.84 -10.34
C ARG A 164 -1.05 13.74 -10.92
N GLY A 165 -1.93 13.17 -11.74
CA GLY A 165 -3.14 13.85 -12.21
C GLY A 165 -4.05 14.28 -11.07
N GLU A 166 -4.29 13.40 -10.09
CA GLU A 166 -5.05 13.73 -8.88
C GLU A 166 -4.39 14.86 -8.07
N VAL A 167 -3.07 14.80 -7.89
CA VAL A 167 -2.29 15.86 -7.22
C VAL A 167 -2.39 17.18 -7.98
N ASN A 168 -2.23 17.17 -9.30
CA ASN A 168 -2.37 18.34 -10.14
C ASN A 168 -3.78 18.96 -10.01
N LEU A 169 -4.82 18.12 -9.97
CA LEU A 169 -6.19 18.57 -9.77
C LEU A 169 -6.40 19.25 -8.41
N LYS A 170 -5.81 18.70 -7.35
CA LYS A 170 -5.82 19.31 -6.00
C LYS A 170 -5.09 20.66 -5.96
N GLN A 171 -4.11 20.85 -6.83
CA GLN A 171 -3.39 22.12 -7.01
C GLN A 171 -4.07 23.08 -8.01
N ASN A 172 -5.27 22.74 -8.51
CA ASN A 172 -6.00 23.46 -9.56
C ASN A 172 -5.26 23.53 -10.91
N ASP A 173 -4.29 22.64 -11.14
CA ASP A 173 -3.59 22.51 -12.42
C ASP A 173 -4.33 21.51 -13.33
N THR A 174 -5.52 21.91 -13.77
CA THR A 174 -6.44 21.09 -14.55
C THR A 174 -5.84 20.62 -15.88
N ILE A 175 -4.99 21.44 -16.49
CA ILE A 175 -4.34 21.13 -17.78
C ILE A 175 -3.38 19.97 -17.61
N GLN A 176 -2.53 19.98 -16.59
CA GLN A 176 -1.59 18.90 -16.34
C GLN A 176 -2.32 17.64 -15.83
N ALA A 177 -3.40 17.80 -15.06
CA ALA A 177 -4.23 16.68 -14.63
C ALA A 177 -4.81 15.92 -15.84
N LEU A 178 -5.44 16.61 -16.79
CA LEU A 178 -5.95 15.98 -18.00
C LEU A 178 -4.87 15.25 -18.80
N LYS A 179 -3.71 15.87 -18.98
CA LYS A 179 -2.58 15.26 -19.69
C LYS A 179 -2.10 13.97 -19.01
N ASP A 180 -2.04 13.96 -17.69
CA ASP A 180 -1.65 12.78 -16.93
C ASP A 180 -2.71 11.67 -17.04
N PHE A 181 -4.01 12.00 -16.96
CA PHE A 181 -5.08 11.03 -17.13
C PHE A 181 -5.15 10.48 -18.57
N ASP A 182 -4.95 11.33 -19.58
CA ASP A 182 -4.84 10.88 -20.98
C ASP A 182 -3.71 9.89 -21.15
N THR A 183 -2.54 10.19 -20.55
CA THR A 183 -1.38 9.28 -20.60
C THR A 183 -1.67 7.97 -19.89
N ALA A 184 -2.34 7.99 -18.72
CA ALA A 184 -2.72 6.78 -18.00
C ALA A 184 -3.69 5.91 -18.84
N ILE A 185 -4.70 6.51 -19.46
CA ILE A 185 -5.67 5.81 -20.34
C ILE A 185 -4.98 5.21 -21.57
N ASP A 186 -4.05 5.95 -22.18
CA ASP A 186 -3.32 5.45 -23.37
C ASP A 186 -2.42 4.26 -23.03
N MET A 187 -1.88 4.21 -21.81
CA MET A 187 -1.06 3.11 -21.30
C MET A 187 -1.89 1.90 -20.87
N ASP A 188 -3.01 2.15 -20.20
CA ASP A 188 -3.93 1.11 -19.75
C ASP A 188 -5.39 1.53 -19.92
N ARG A 189 -5.99 1.09 -21.04
CA ARG A 189 -7.40 1.36 -21.37
C ARG A 189 -8.38 0.57 -20.52
N TYR A 190 -7.90 -0.41 -19.77
CA TYR A 190 -8.74 -1.27 -18.92
C TYR A 190 -8.75 -0.81 -17.45
N ASP A 191 -8.04 0.27 -17.10
CA ASP A 191 -8.11 0.87 -15.79
C ASP A 191 -9.34 1.80 -15.66
N PRO A 192 -10.41 1.41 -14.93
CA PRO A 192 -11.61 2.23 -14.79
C PRO A 192 -11.38 3.54 -14.06
N ASP A 193 -10.37 3.58 -13.16
CA ASP A 193 -10.10 4.74 -12.34
C ASP A 193 -9.56 5.91 -13.17
N SER A 194 -8.76 5.64 -14.19
CA SER A 194 -8.23 6.66 -15.09
C SER A 194 -9.33 7.35 -15.89
N TRP A 195 -10.30 6.58 -16.41
CA TRP A 195 -11.47 7.11 -17.09
C TRP A 195 -12.35 7.95 -16.15
N ALA A 196 -12.64 7.44 -14.96
CA ALA A 196 -13.43 8.14 -13.97
C ALA A 196 -12.77 9.46 -13.51
N ALA A 197 -11.45 9.45 -13.30
CA ALA A 197 -10.70 10.65 -12.92
C ALA A 197 -10.75 11.73 -14.00
N ARG A 198 -10.58 11.37 -15.28
CA ARG A 198 -10.70 12.31 -16.39
C ARG A 198 -12.12 12.87 -16.51
N ALA A 199 -13.13 12.04 -16.32
CA ALA A 199 -14.53 12.45 -16.36
C ALA A 199 -14.86 13.49 -15.27
N ILE A 200 -14.30 13.35 -14.07
CA ILE A 200 -14.48 14.34 -12.99
C ILE A 200 -13.96 15.72 -13.41
N VAL A 201 -12.81 15.76 -14.06
CA VAL A 201 -12.27 17.04 -14.57
C VAL A 201 -13.18 17.62 -15.65
N ARG A 202 -13.67 16.80 -16.57
CA ARG A 202 -14.59 17.23 -17.65
C ARG A 202 -15.92 17.74 -17.09
N LEU A 203 -16.44 17.12 -16.02
CA LEU A 203 -17.62 17.64 -15.32
C LEU A 203 -17.38 19.03 -14.73
N GLN A 204 -16.22 19.28 -14.15
CA GLN A 204 -15.84 20.59 -13.61
C GLN A 204 -15.70 21.67 -14.70
N GLN A 205 -15.33 21.26 -15.91
CA GLN A 205 -15.22 22.12 -17.08
C GLN A 205 -16.56 22.30 -17.82
N ALA A 206 -17.62 21.65 -17.35
CA ALA A 206 -18.93 21.58 -18.01
C ALA A 206 -18.92 20.85 -19.38
N ASP A 207 -17.89 20.04 -19.63
CA ASP A 207 -17.80 19.17 -20.82
C ASP A 207 -18.61 17.88 -20.61
N TYR A 208 -19.90 18.03 -20.41
CA TYR A 208 -20.79 16.97 -19.93
C TYR A 208 -20.89 15.77 -20.88
N LYS A 209 -20.79 16.00 -22.18
CA LYS A 209 -20.87 14.93 -23.18
C LYS A 209 -19.63 14.03 -23.16
N GLU A 210 -18.47 14.63 -23.09
CA GLU A 210 -17.20 13.94 -22.99
C GLU A 210 -17.06 13.24 -21.62
N ALA A 211 -17.57 13.87 -20.53
CA ALA A 211 -17.63 13.25 -19.21
C ALA A 211 -18.54 12.00 -19.21
N GLU A 212 -19.71 12.07 -19.83
CA GLU A 212 -20.60 10.91 -19.97
C GLU A 212 -19.91 9.77 -20.71
N SER A 213 -19.21 10.06 -21.82
CA SER A 213 -18.47 9.05 -22.59
C SER A 213 -17.37 8.36 -21.77
N ASP A 214 -16.61 9.11 -20.97
CA ASP A 214 -15.59 8.54 -20.10
C ASP A 214 -16.21 7.67 -19.00
N LEU A 215 -17.32 8.12 -18.41
CA LEU A 215 -18.04 7.37 -17.38
C LEU A 215 -18.70 6.10 -17.93
N ASP A 216 -19.13 6.10 -19.20
CA ASP A 216 -19.58 4.89 -19.86
C ASP A 216 -18.46 3.85 -19.91
N GLN A 217 -17.22 4.26 -20.22
CA GLN A 217 -16.06 3.36 -20.18
C GLN A 217 -15.75 2.89 -18.78
N ALA A 218 -15.70 3.80 -17.80
CA ALA A 218 -15.43 3.45 -16.40
C ALA A 218 -16.48 2.45 -15.84
N ILE A 219 -17.76 2.64 -16.15
CA ILE A 219 -18.85 1.75 -15.73
C ILE A 219 -18.77 0.40 -16.45
N HIS A 220 -18.45 0.40 -17.76
CA HIS A 220 -18.27 -0.84 -18.52
C HIS A 220 -17.17 -1.72 -17.89
N LEU A 221 -16.08 -1.10 -17.44
CA LEU A 221 -14.95 -1.79 -16.81
C LEU A 221 -15.21 -2.15 -15.34
N SER A 222 -15.99 -1.35 -14.64
CA SER A 222 -16.30 -1.54 -13.21
C SER A 222 -17.76 -1.20 -12.90
N VAL A 223 -18.63 -2.20 -13.04
CA VAL A 223 -20.11 -2.04 -12.91
C VAL A 223 -20.58 -1.82 -11.47
N ARG A 224 -19.73 -2.00 -10.46
CA ARG A 224 -20.11 -1.88 -9.02
C ARG A 224 -19.59 -0.60 -8.35
N ASN A 225 -19.19 0.39 -9.11
CA ASN A 225 -18.78 1.67 -8.55
C ASN A 225 -19.96 2.66 -8.60
N SER A 226 -20.67 2.85 -7.48
CA SER A 226 -21.81 3.76 -7.38
C SER A 226 -21.47 5.21 -7.74
N GLY A 227 -20.24 5.65 -7.44
CA GLY A 227 -19.76 7.00 -7.76
C GLY A 227 -19.75 7.30 -9.25
N ASN A 228 -19.41 6.31 -10.10
CA ASN A 228 -19.41 6.48 -11.55
C ASN A 228 -20.83 6.70 -12.10
N TYR A 229 -21.83 6.02 -11.56
CA TYR A 229 -23.24 6.26 -11.93
C TYR A 229 -23.72 7.63 -11.49
N ILE A 230 -23.36 8.06 -10.26
CA ILE A 230 -23.70 9.41 -9.75
C ILE A 230 -23.10 10.48 -10.66
N ASN A 231 -21.84 10.35 -11.01
CA ASN A 231 -21.16 11.31 -11.88
C ASN A 231 -21.77 11.32 -13.31
N ARG A 232 -22.15 10.14 -13.85
CA ARG A 232 -22.82 10.06 -15.14
C ARG A 232 -24.25 10.65 -15.08
N ALA A 233 -24.97 10.42 -13.99
CA ALA A 233 -26.25 11.06 -13.76
C ALA A 233 -26.13 12.58 -13.77
N LEU A 234 -25.11 13.13 -13.12
CA LEU A 234 -24.82 14.57 -13.12
C LEU A 234 -24.55 15.08 -14.55
N ALA A 235 -23.73 14.37 -15.33
CA ALA A 235 -23.46 14.72 -16.72
C ALA A 235 -24.75 14.72 -17.55
N ARG A 236 -25.60 13.68 -17.41
CA ARG A 236 -26.88 13.54 -18.10
C ARG A 236 -27.89 14.61 -17.69
N PHE A 237 -27.94 14.94 -16.41
CA PHE A 237 -28.81 16.00 -15.90
C PHE A 237 -28.53 17.35 -16.58
N HIS A 238 -27.23 17.73 -16.64
CA HIS A 238 -26.84 18.97 -17.31
C HIS A 238 -27.03 18.95 -18.83
N GLN A 239 -27.15 17.79 -19.44
CA GLN A 239 -27.52 17.62 -20.84
C GLN A 239 -29.05 17.54 -21.05
N ASN A 240 -29.87 17.81 -20.00
CA ASN A 240 -31.32 17.71 -20.00
C ASN A 240 -31.84 16.27 -20.26
N ASN A 241 -31.01 15.25 -20.07
CA ASN A 241 -31.41 13.84 -20.11
C ASN A 241 -31.86 13.38 -18.73
N LEU A 242 -33.00 13.91 -18.28
CA LEU A 242 -33.52 13.68 -16.92
C LEU A 242 -33.84 12.20 -16.65
N ARG A 243 -34.37 11.48 -17.68
CA ARG A 243 -34.69 10.05 -17.52
C ARG A 243 -33.43 9.21 -17.34
N GLY A 244 -32.38 9.48 -18.11
CA GLY A 244 -31.11 8.81 -17.99
C GLY A 244 -30.43 9.10 -16.64
N ALA A 245 -30.49 10.34 -16.17
CA ALA A 245 -29.97 10.74 -14.87
C ALA A 245 -30.68 9.99 -13.72
N MET A 246 -32.02 9.95 -13.74
CA MET A 246 -32.80 9.23 -12.72
C MET A 246 -32.46 7.74 -12.67
N SER A 247 -32.36 7.10 -13.86
CA SER A 247 -31.96 5.69 -13.95
C SER A 247 -30.58 5.42 -13.36
N ASP A 248 -29.62 6.33 -13.57
CA ASP A 248 -28.28 6.19 -12.99
C ASP A 248 -28.26 6.39 -11.47
N TYR A 249 -29.05 7.33 -10.93
CA TYR A 249 -29.20 7.48 -9.48
C TYR A 249 -29.83 6.22 -8.86
N ASP A 250 -30.85 5.62 -9.51
CA ASP A 250 -31.44 4.37 -9.05
C ASP A 250 -30.39 3.25 -8.98
N LEU A 251 -29.60 3.07 -10.07
CA LEU A 251 -28.51 2.09 -10.11
C LEU A 251 -27.42 2.34 -9.07
N ALA A 252 -27.08 3.61 -8.83
CA ALA A 252 -26.12 3.96 -7.79
C ALA A 252 -26.61 3.57 -6.38
N LEU A 253 -27.91 3.78 -6.10
CA LEU A 253 -28.55 3.42 -4.84
C LEU A 253 -28.80 1.92 -4.69
N ASP A 254 -28.97 1.18 -5.78
CA ASP A 254 -29.00 -0.28 -5.74
C ASP A 254 -27.62 -0.88 -5.35
N ILE A 255 -26.52 -0.20 -5.74
CA ILE A 255 -25.15 -0.60 -5.38
C ILE A 255 -24.80 -0.17 -3.95
N ASP A 256 -25.12 1.08 -3.59
CA ASP A 256 -24.89 1.69 -2.29
C ASP A 256 -26.16 2.37 -1.78
N PRO A 257 -27.01 1.63 -1.05
CA PRO A 257 -28.30 2.15 -0.54
C PRO A 257 -28.18 3.31 0.44
N ASN A 258 -27.00 3.55 1.01
CA ASN A 258 -26.77 4.62 1.98
C ASN A 258 -26.08 5.85 1.35
N ASN A 259 -25.96 5.89 0.04
CA ASN A 259 -25.28 7.00 -0.62
C ASN A 259 -26.08 8.29 -0.54
N PHE A 260 -25.63 9.21 0.31
CA PHE A 260 -26.28 10.49 0.54
C PHE A 260 -26.44 11.31 -0.74
N VAL A 261 -25.39 11.36 -1.59
CA VAL A 261 -25.42 12.15 -2.84
C VAL A 261 -26.42 11.59 -3.83
N GLY A 262 -26.51 10.26 -3.91
CA GLY A 262 -27.51 9.57 -4.74
C GLY A 262 -28.94 9.94 -4.31
N HIS A 263 -29.23 9.89 -3.01
CA HIS A 263 -30.56 10.26 -2.49
C HIS A 263 -30.87 11.74 -2.67
N TYR A 264 -29.90 12.62 -2.46
CA TYR A 264 -30.12 14.07 -2.55
C TYR A 264 -30.41 14.52 -3.98
N ASN A 265 -29.74 13.92 -4.97
CA ASN A 265 -29.85 14.34 -6.38
C ASN A 265 -30.98 13.62 -7.15
N ARG A 266 -31.47 12.50 -6.66
CA ARG A 266 -32.63 11.76 -7.20
C ARG A 266 -33.95 12.49 -6.96
#